data_43c848e2e9e5aabd0a395b4779b25427
#
_entry.id   43c848e2e9e5aabd0a395b4779b25427
#
_cell.length_a   1.000
_cell.length_b   1.000
_cell.length_c   1.000
_cell.angle_alpha   90.00
_cell.angle_beta   90.00
_cell.angle_gamma   90.00
#
_symmetry.space_group_name_H-M   'P 1'
#
loop_
_entity.id
_entity.type
_entity.pdbx_description
1 polymer ?
#
loop_
_entity_poly.entity_id
_entity_poly.type
_entity_poly.pdbx_seq_one_letter_code
_entity_poly.pdbx_strand_id
1 'polypeptide(L)'
;MILDSKIPEGPLENKWTNYKSSVPLVSPANKRRIEVIVIGTGLAGASAAASMAEMGYKVKSFCFQDSPRRAHSIAAQGGINAAKNYQNDGDSVYRLFYDTIKGGDYRSREANVYRLAEVSASIIDLCVAQGVPFAREYGGTLDNRSFGGVQVSRTFYARGQTGQQLLLGAYSALSRQISCLLYTSPSPRDS
;
A
#
# COMPACT_ATOMS: atom_id res chain seq x y z
N MET A 1 -26.02 1.67 16.19
CA MET A 1 -24.57 1.91 16.09
C MET A 1 -24.37 3.03 15.08
N ILE A 2 -23.98 4.21 15.51
CA ILE A 2 -23.65 5.31 14.59
C ILE A 2 -22.25 5.04 14.08
N LEU A 3 -22.12 4.69 12.81
CA LEU A 3 -20.82 4.55 12.14
C LEU A 3 -20.31 5.96 11.84
N ASP A 4 -19.63 6.55 12.79
CA ASP A 4 -18.95 7.83 12.60
C ASP A 4 -17.53 7.56 12.11
N SER A 5 -17.27 7.88 10.85
CA SER A 5 -15.91 7.88 10.35
C SER A 5 -15.23 9.17 10.82
N LYS A 6 -14.61 9.09 11.97
CA LYS A 6 -13.88 10.23 12.54
C LYS A 6 -12.82 10.74 11.55
N ILE A 7 -13.02 11.98 11.13
CA ILE A 7 -12.00 12.70 10.36
C ILE A 7 -11.07 13.36 11.39
N PRO A 8 -9.76 13.12 11.35
CA PRO A 8 -8.83 13.78 12.27
C PRO A 8 -8.96 15.31 12.20
N GLU A 9 -8.91 15.97 13.34
CA GLU A 9 -9.01 17.42 13.44
C GLU A 9 -7.65 18.12 13.20
N GLY A 10 -7.69 19.42 12.92
CA GLY A 10 -6.50 20.26 12.77
C GLY A 10 -6.10 20.53 11.31
N PRO A 11 -4.97 21.20 11.09
CA PRO A 11 -4.42 21.45 9.77
C PRO A 11 -4.17 20.15 9.01
N LEU A 12 -4.38 20.17 7.69
CA LEU A 12 -4.30 18.99 6.83
C LEU A 12 -3.01 18.18 7.04
N GLU A 13 -1.88 18.85 7.09
CA GLU A 13 -0.55 18.24 7.25
C GLU A 13 -0.38 17.52 8.60
N ASN A 14 -1.09 17.94 9.62
CA ASN A 14 -0.96 17.43 10.98
C ASN A 14 -2.09 16.49 11.40
N LYS A 15 -3.16 16.35 10.60
CA LYS A 15 -4.36 15.57 10.97
C LYS A 15 -4.02 14.16 11.43
N TRP A 16 -3.24 13.42 10.66
CA TRP A 16 -2.88 12.04 11.00
C TRP A 16 -1.91 11.96 12.17
N THR A 17 -0.99 12.89 12.31
CA THR A 17 -0.08 12.96 13.46
C THR A 17 -0.84 13.19 14.75
N ASN A 18 -1.78 14.14 14.74
CA ASN A 18 -2.65 14.42 15.87
C ASN A 18 -3.53 13.21 16.23
N TYR A 19 -4.13 12.57 15.22
CA TYR A 19 -4.93 11.37 15.43
C TYR A 19 -4.11 10.23 16.05
N LYS A 20 -2.92 9.94 15.53
CA LYS A 20 -2.04 8.90 16.09
C LYS A 20 -1.68 9.15 17.55
N SER A 21 -1.45 10.42 17.92
CA SER A 21 -1.10 10.77 19.30
C SER A 21 -2.26 10.58 20.27
N SER A 22 -3.51 10.60 19.79
CA SER A 22 -4.73 10.39 20.58
C SER A 22 -5.15 8.93 20.71
N VAL A 23 -4.58 8.04 19.90
CA VAL A 23 -4.94 6.61 19.89
C VAL A 23 -4.06 5.83 20.88
N PRO A 24 -4.65 5.00 21.77
CA PRO A 24 -3.88 4.14 22.65
C PRO A 24 -2.97 3.20 21.87
N LEU A 25 -1.70 3.17 22.24
CA LEU A 25 -0.75 2.25 21.62
C LEU A 25 -1.00 0.82 22.11
N VAL A 26 -0.90 -0.12 21.17
CA VAL A 26 -0.95 -1.55 21.50
C VAL A 26 0.40 -1.95 22.12
N SER A 27 0.38 -2.43 23.36
CA SER A 27 1.58 -2.99 23.98
C SER A 27 2.11 -4.17 23.17
N PRO A 28 3.43 -4.28 22.95
CA PRO A 28 4.03 -5.40 22.22
C PRO A 28 3.61 -6.77 22.78
N ALA A 29 3.42 -6.89 24.09
CA ALA A 29 2.96 -8.12 24.75
C ALA A 29 1.53 -8.51 24.36
N ASN A 30 0.70 -7.57 24.00
CA ASN A 30 -0.71 -7.79 23.65
C ASN A 30 -0.93 -8.02 22.14
N LYS A 31 0.03 -7.80 21.28
CA LYS A 31 -0.12 -7.97 19.83
C LYS A 31 -0.64 -9.35 19.44
N ARG A 32 -0.11 -10.40 20.07
CA ARG A 32 -0.51 -11.80 19.81
C ARG A 32 -1.94 -12.13 20.22
N ARG A 33 -2.58 -11.29 21.06
CA ARG A 33 -3.97 -11.45 21.48
C ARG A 33 -4.94 -10.77 20.54
N ILE A 34 -4.44 -9.89 19.68
CA ILE A 34 -5.25 -9.17 18.70
C ILE A 34 -5.29 -9.99 17.42
N GLU A 35 -6.50 -10.31 17.00
CA GLU A 35 -6.76 -10.96 15.72
C GLU A 35 -7.22 -9.92 14.71
N VAL A 36 -6.56 -9.90 13.56
CA VAL A 36 -6.88 -9.01 12.44
C VAL A 36 -7.47 -9.84 11.31
N ILE A 37 -8.65 -9.46 10.85
CA ILE A 37 -9.31 -10.10 9.71
C ILE A 37 -9.09 -9.22 8.47
N VAL A 38 -8.48 -9.79 7.44
CA VAL A 38 -8.27 -9.15 6.15
C VAL A 38 -9.13 -9.83 5.10
N ILE A 39 -10.01 -9.07 4.47
CA ILE A 39 -10.92 -9.58 3.44
C ILE A 39 -10.43 -9.11 2.07
N GLY A 40 -10.07 -10.06 1.23
CA GLY A 40 -9.49 -9.85 -0.09
C GLY A 40 -7.96 -9.97 -0.09
N THR A 41 -7.44 -10.64 -1.13
CA THR A 41 -6.01 -10.88 -1.32
C THR A 41 -5.48 -10.26 -2.63
N GLY A 42 -6.08 -9.17 -3.08
CA GLY A 42 -5.45 -8.29 -4.07
C GLY A 42 -4.22 -7.60 -3.49
N LEU A 43 -3.61 -6.69 -4.23
CA LEU A 43 -2.40 -5.99 -3.79
C LEU A 43 -2.54 -5.38 -2.39
N ALA A 44 -3.63 -4.67 -2.13
CA ALA A 44 -3.87 -4.02 -0.83
C ALA A 44 -4.01 -5.03 0.32
N GLY A 45 -4.86 -6.05 0.13
CA GLY A 45 -5.11 -7.05 1.18
C GLY A 45 -3.90 -7.93 1.46
N ALA A 46 -3.21 -8.40 0.43
CA ALA A 46 -1.99 -9.21 0.58
C ALA A 46 -0.89 -8.42 1.30
N SER A 47 -0.68 -7.15 0.91
CA SER A 47 0.30 -6.27 1.58
C SER A 47 -0.08 -6.00 3.03
N ALA A 48 -1.36 -5.72 3.31
CA ALA A 48 -1.83 -5.48 4.67
C ALA A 48 -1.67 -6.72 5.55
N ALA A 49 -2.07 -7.90 5.04
CA ALA A 49 -1.93 -9.16 5.77
C ALA A 49 -0.46 -9.48 6.07
N ALA A 50 0.41 -9.35 5.08
CA ALA A 50 1.85 -9.56 5.25
C ALA A 50 2.45 -8.62 6.29
N SER A 51 2.18 -7.32 6.18
CA SER A 51 2.72 -6.30 7.10
C SER A 51 2.20 -6.48 8.54
N MET A 52 0.92 -6.79 8.72
CA MET A 52 0.36 -7.03 10.05
C MET A 52 0.95 -8.29 10.69
N ALA A 53 1.12 -9.36 9.91
CA ALA A 53 1.75 -10.59 10.38
C ALA A 53 3.23 -10.35 10.76
N GLU A 54 3.98 -9.61 9.96
CA GLU A 54 5.36 -9.22 10.23
C GLU A 54 5.48 -8.40 11.53
N MET A 55 4.50 -7.55 11.82
CA MET A 55 4.42 -6.82 13.10
C MET A 55 4.04 -7.68 14.30
N GLY A 56 3.73 -8.97 14.11
CA GLY A 56 3.42 -9.93 15.17
C GLY A 56 1.95 -10.04 15.57
N TYR A 57 1.04 -9.50 14.75
CA TYR A 57 -0.40 -9.71 14.93
C TYR A 57 -0.83 -11.09 14.42
N LYS A 58 -1.91 -11.63 15.02
CA LYS A 58 -2.58 -12.81 14.48
C LYS A 58 -3.49 -12.39 13.34
N VAL A 59 -3.17 -12.82 12.11
CA VAL A 59 -3.91 -12.40 10.92
C VAL A 59 -4.68 -13.58 10.33
N LYS A 60 -5.96 -13.36 10.01
CA LYS A 60 -6.77 -14.24 9.19
C LYS A 60 -7.10 -13.53 7.89
N SER A 61 -6.67 -14.12 6.77
CA SER A 61 -6.92 -13.56 5.44
C SER A 61 -7.89 -14.42 4.67
N PHE A 62 -8.97 -13.82 4.17
CA PHE A 62 -10.01 -14.48 3.41
C PHE A 62 -10.03 -13.99 1.97
N CYS A 63 -10.17 -14.90 1.03
CA CYS A 63 -10.21 -14.61 -0.38
C CYS A 63 -11.36 -15.38 -1.05
N PHE A 64 -12.07 -14.68 -1.94
CA PHE A 64 -13.06 -15.31 -2.79
C PHE A 64 -12.42 -16.02 -3.99
N GLN A 65 -11.23 -15.58 -4.39
CA GLN A 65 -10.55 -16.08 -5.58
C GLN A 65 -9.52 -17.14 -5.23
N ASP A 66 -9.40 -18.12 -6.09
CA ASP A 66 -8.48 -19.25 -5.99
C ASP A 66 -7.04 -18.94 -6.47
N SER A 67 -6.83 -17.78 -7.07
CA SER A 67 -5.55 -17.39 -7.65
C SER A 67 -5.28 -15.89 -7.52
N PRO A 68 -4.02 -15.50 -7.19
CA PRO A 68 -3.59 -14.09 -7.23
C PRO A 68 -3.83 -13.43 -8.57
N ARG A 69 -3.72 -14.19 -9.66
CA ARG A 69 -3.90 -13.68 -11.02
C ARG A 69 -5.30 -13.16 -11.34
N ARG A 70 -6.28 -13.48 -10.50
CA ARG A 70 -7.65 -12.98 -10.66
C ARG A 70 -7.88 -11.66 -9.95
N ALA A 71 -6.92 -11.16 -9.17
CA ALA A 71 -7.01 -9.85 -8.56
C ALA A 71 -6.89 -8.77 -9.64
N HIS A 72 -7.75 -7.74 -9.57
CA HIS A 72 -7.75 -6.64 -10.54
C HIS A 72 -6.39 -5.90 -10.61
N SER A 73 -5.64 -5.92 -9.53
CA SER A 73 -4.30 -5.30 -9.47
C SER A 73 -3.35 -5.78 -10.58
N ILE A 74 -3.52 -7.00 -11.09
CA ILE A 74 -2.69 -7.55 -12.18
C ILE A 74 -2.86 -6.76 -13.48
N ALA A 75 -4.00 -6.13 -13.69
CA ALA A 75 -4.30 -5.38 -14.92
C ALA A 75 -3.65 -3.99 -14.96
N ALA A 76 -3.11 -3.48 -13.84
CA ALA A 76 -2.46 -2.18 -13.80
C ALA A 76 -1.07 -2.25 -14.46
N GLN A 77 -0.85 -1.48 -15.52
CA GLN A 77 0.35 -1.56 -16.33
C GLN A 77 1.23 -0.30 -16.28
N GLY A 78 0.61 0.87 -16.11
CA GLY A 78 1.26 2.17 -16.30
C GLY A 78 2.36 2.49 -15.30
N GLY A 79 2.16 2.16 -14.05
CA GLY A 79 3.08 2.46 -12.97
C GLY A 79 2.36 2.84 -11.68
N ILE A 80 3.13 3.19 -10.68
CA ILE A 80 2.68 3.67 -9.38
C ILE A 80 3.31 5.03 -9.08
N ASN A 81 2.50 5.99 -8.64
CA ASN A 81 2.95 7.34 -8.34
C ASN A 81 3.44 7.46 -6.90
N ALA A 82 4.57 8.12 -6.72
CA ALA A 82 5.10 8.45 -5.39
C ALA A 82 5.87 9.77 -5.41
N ALA A 83 5.72 10.56 -4.36
CA ALA A 83 6.32 11.88 -4.22
C ALA A 83 7.78 11.78 -3.75
N LYS A 84 8.65 11.12 -4.53
CA LYS A 84 10.09 11.01 -4.22
C LYS A 84 10.93 12.17 -4.74
N ASN A 85 10.43 12.90 -5.72
CA ASN A 85 11.09 14.07 -6.32
C ASN A 85 12.56 13.80 -6.74
N TYR A 86 12.84 12.65 -7.30
CA TYR A 86 14.22 12.25 -7.68
C TYR A 86 14.85 13.17 -8.73
N GLN A 87 14.04 13.67 -9.66
CA GLN A 87 14.52 14.57 -10.72
C GLN A 87 14.51 16.04 -10.32
N ASN A 88 14.06 16.34 -9.09
CA ASN A 88 13.95 17.70 -8.58
C ASN A 88 13.17 18.65 -9.54
N ASP A 89 12.10 18.13 -10.14
CA ASP A 89 11.24 18.81 -11.10
C ASP A 89 10.04 19.52 -10.43
N GLY A 90 10.12 19.75 -9.13
CA GLY A 90 9.11 20.46 -8.34
C GLY A 90 7.99 19.58 -7.86
N ASP A 91 8.18 18.25 -7.79
CA ASP A 91 7.24 17.36 -7.16
C ASP A 91 7.28 17.48 -5.63
N SER A 92 6.14 17.21 -5.00
CA SER A 92 6.01 17.25 -3.55
C SER A 92 4.82 16.40 -3.09
N VAL A 93 4.79 16.09 -1.79
CA VAL A 93 3.64 15.44 -1.14
C VAL A 93 2.36 16.22 -1.39
N TYR A 94 2.39 17.54 -1.24
CA TYR A 94 1.23 18.39 -1.46
C TYR A 94 0.76 18.37 -2.93
N ARG A 95 1.70 18.37 -3.87
CA ARG A 95 1.37 18.29 -5.31
C ARG A 95 0.73 16.95 -5.67
N LEU A 96 1.28 15.83 -5.17
CA LEU A 96 0.67 14.53 -5.36
C LEU A 96 -0.73 14.44 -4.74
N PHE A 97 -0.90 15.00 -3.54
CA PHE A 97 -2.20 15.11 -2.89
C PHE A 97 -3.19 15.92 -3.75
N TYR A 98 -2.82 17.12 -4.18
CA TYR A 98 -3.68 17.98 -4.99
C TYR A 98 -4.10 17.31 -6.31
N ASP A 99 -3.15 16.73 -7.03
CA ASP A 99 -3.42 16.05 -8.31
C ASP A 99 -4.36 14.85 -8.10
N THR A 100 -4.21 14.12 -6.99
CA THR A 100 -5.08 12.98 -6.66
C THR A 100 -6.50 13.44 -6.31
N ILE A 101 -6.65 14.49 -5.52
CA ILE A 101 -7.97 15.07 -5.19
C ILE A 101 -8.67 15.60 -6.45
N LYS A 102 -7.93 16.34 -7.28
CA LYS A 102 -8.45 16.88 -8.53
C LYS A 102 -8.84 15.78 -9.52
N GLY A 103 -8.00 14.77 -9.69
CA GLY A 103 -8.28 13.62 -10.55
C GLY A 103 -9.45 12.76 -10.08
N GLY A 104 -9.78 12.81 -8.79
CA GLY A 104 -10.95 12.16 -8.18
C GLY A 104 -12.20 13.05 -8.10
N ASP A 105 -12.28 14.13 -8.88
CA ASP A 105 -13.40 15.09 -8.90
C ASP A 105 -13.74 15.65 -7.51
N TYR A 106 -12.75 15.84 -6.65
CA TYR A 106 -12.89 16.37 -5.29
C TYR A 106 -13.84 15.54 -4.38
N ARG A 107 -14.00 14.24 -4.67
CA ARG A 107 -14.88 13.34 -3.92
C ARG A 107 -14.19 12.57 -2.80
N SER A 108 -12.86 12.57 -2.79
CA SER A 108 -12.07 11.82 -1.83
C SER A 108 -11.93 12.57 -0.50
N ARG A 109 -11.71 11.81 0.59
CA ARG A 109 -11.40 12.40 1.89
C ARG A 109 -9.97 12.94 1.89
N GLU A 110 -9.82 14.24 2.05
CA GLU A 110 -8.53 14.94 1.98
C GLU A 110 -7.49 14.36 2.94
N ALA A 111 -7.86 14.13 4.20
CA ALA A 111 -6.93 13.57 5.19
C ALA A 111 -6.35 12.21 4.78
N ASN A 112 -7.17 11.34 4.16
CA ASN A 112 -6.72 10.02 3.71
C ASN A 112 -5.79 10.14 2.49
N VAL A 113 -6.13 11.01 1.55
CA VAL A 113 -5.31 11.22 0.35
C VAL A 113 -3.99 11.89 0.71
N TYR A 114 -4.01 12.86 1.63
CA TYR A 114 -2.78 13.47 2.11
C TYR A 114 -1.85 12.44 2.77
N ARG A 115 -2.42 11.59 3.64
CA ARG A 115 -1.65 10.51 4.26
C ARG A 115 -1.07 9.54 3.24
N LEU A 116 -1.85 9.20 2.20
CA LEU A 116 -1.37 8.37 1.09
C LEU A 116 -0.15 9.02 0.41
N ALA A 117 -0.23 10.30 0.11
CA ALA A 117 0.85 11.05 -0.50
C ALA A 117 2.11 11.10 0.39
N GLU A 118 1.94 11.31 1.71
CA GLU A 118 3.06 11.29 2.67
C GLU A 118 3.81 9.96 2.68
N VAL A 119 3.09 8.83 2.70
CA VAL A 119 3.70 7.50 2.80
C VAL A 119 4.15 6.94 1.47
N SER A 120 3.80 7.58 0.35
CA SER A 120 4.01 7.05 -1.00
C SER A 120 5.48 6.68 -1.27
N ALA A 121 6.41 7.51 -0.82
CA ALA A 121 7.84 7.25 -0.99
C ALA A 121 8.29 5.97 -0.25
N SER A 122 7.84 5.79 0.99
CA SER A 122 8.14 4.60 1.78
C SER A 122 7.50 3.34 1.21
N ILE A 123 6.34 3.46 0.57
CA ILE A 123 5.69 2.33 -0.11
C ILE A 123 6.52 1.82 -1.29
N ILE A 124 7.12 2.72 -2.07
CA ILE A 124 8.04 2.30 -3.14
C ILE A 124 9.23 1.53 -2.56
N ASP A 125 9.83 2.02 -1.48
CA ASP A 125 10.96 1.35 -0.84
C ASP A 125 10.57 -0.03 -0.29
N LEU A 126 9.37 -0.16 0.28
CA LEU A 126 8.81 -1.44 0.70
C LEU A 126 8.62 -2.40 -0.48
N CYS A 127 8.08 -1.92 -1.60
CA CYS A 127 7.92 -2.74 -2.81
C CYS A 127 9.27 -3.22 -3.36
N VAL A 128 10.30 -2.38 -3.34
CA VAL A 128 11.67 -2.77 -3.71
C VAL A 128 12.18 -3.86 -2.77
N ALA A 129 11.98 -3.71 -1.46
CA ALA A 129 12.38 -4.70 -0.46
C ALA A 129 11.63 -6.05 -0.64
N GLN A 130 10.40 -6.02 -1.16
CA GLN A 130 9.62 -7.20 -1.52
C GLN A 130 10.04 -7.85 -2.86
N GLY A 131 11.05 -7.28 -3.54
CA GLY A 131 11.60 -7.83 -4.77
C GLY A 131 10.90 -7.36 -6.05
N VAL A 132 10.12 -6.28 -6.01
CA VAL A 132 9.51 -5.71 -7.21
C VAL A 132 10.58 -5.13 -8.14
N PRO A 133 10.71 -5.62 -9.38
CA PRO A 133 11.77 -5.23 -10.31
C PRO A 133 11.40 -3.92 -11.04
N PHE A 134 11.35 -2.82 -10.33
CA PHE A 134 11.19 -1.51 -10.95
C PHE A 134 12.33 -1.22 -11.94
N ALA A 135 12.02 -0.48 -13.00
CA ALA A 135 13.02 0.03 -13.91
C ALA A 135 14.05 0.88 -13.15
N ARG A 136 15.29 0.81 -13.61
CA ARG A 136 16.40 1.55 -13.02
C ARG A 136 17.14 2.33 -14.10
N GLU A 137 17.66 3.47 -13.70
CA GLU A 137 18.62 4.23 -14.48
C GLU A 137 19.98 3.56 -14.51
N TYR A 138 20.86 4.04 -15.39
CA TYR A 138 22.22 3.49 -15.54
C TYR A 138 23.01 3.51 -14.24
N GLY A 139 22.81 4.55 -13.40
CA GLY A 139 23.44 4.68 -12.09
C GLY A 139 22.86 3.77 -10.99
N GLY A 140 21.83 2.95 -11.30
CA GLY A 140 21.22 2.01 -10.35
C GLY A 140 20.10 2.58 -9.50
N THR A 141 19.80 3.86 -9.57
CA THR A 141 18.62 4.49 -8.94
C THR A 141 17.33 4.07 -9.66
N LEU A 142 16.20 4.17 -8.98
CA LEU A 142 14.91 3.84 -9.60
C LEU A 142 14.60 4.87 -10.68
N ASP A 143 14.25 4.38 -11.87
CA ASP A 143 13.76 5.22 -12.95
C ASP A 143 12.31 5.65 -12.68
N ASN A 144 11.99 6.88 -13.01
CA ASN A 144 10.66 7.44 -12.93
C ASN A 144 10.35 8.31 -14.15
N ARG A 145 9.07 8.41 -14.47
CA ARG A 145 8.62 9.16 -15.63
C ARG A 145 7.36 9.96 -15.35
N SER A 146 7.11 10.94 -16.18
CA SER A 146 5.79 11.57 -16.31
C SER A 146 4.84 10.61 -17.02
N PHE A 147 3.63 10.42 -16.50
CA PHE A 147 2.63 9.53 -17.08
C PHE A 147 1.21 10.01 -16.73
N GLY A 148 0.28 9.79 -17.66
CA GLY A 148 -1.15 10.08 -17.43
C GLY A 148 -1.50 11.56 -17.30
N GLY A 149 -0.76 12.46 -17.96
CA GLY A 149 -1.01 13.91 -17.90
C GLY A 149 -0.37 14.62 -16.71
N VAL A 150 0.34 13.89 -15.85
CA VAL A 150 1.12 14.47 -14.76
C VAL A 150 2.37 15.13 -15.33
N GLN A 151 2.61 16.39 -14.97
CA GLN A 151 3.71 17.21 -15.53
C GLN A 151 5.05 16.99 -14.83
N VAL A 152 5.12 16.13 -13.82
CA VAL A 152 6.33 15.80 -13.06
C VAL A 152 6.63 14.31 -13.13
N SER A 153 7.89 13.95 -12.98
CA SER A 153 8.36 12.57 -13.03
C SER A 153 8.18 11.90 -11.68
N ARG A 154 7.05 11.26 -11.47
CA ARG A 154 6.72 10.58 -10.20
C ARG A 154 6.23 9.14 -10.35
N THR A 155 6.14 8.64 -11.60
CA THR A 155 5.59 7.31 -11.88
C THR A 155 6.72 6.29 -11.95
N PHE A 156 6.77 5.40 -10.98
CA PHE A 156 7.67 4.24 -10.95
C PHE A 156 7.03 3.07 -11.65
N TYR A 157 7.77 2.31 -12.44
CA TYR A 157 7.21 1.31 -13.35
C TYR A 157 8.09 0.08 -13.53
N ALA A 158 7.47 -1.02 -13.93
CA ALA A 158 8.12 -2.28 -14.27
C ALA A 158 7.72 -2.69 -15.70
N ARG A 159 8.05 -1.86 -16.68
CA ARG A 159 7.94 -2.08 -18.14
C ARG A 159 6.66 -2.82 -18.57
N GLY A 160 5.48 -2.23 -18.34
CA GLY A 160 4.19 -2.77 -18.76
C GLY A 160 3.62 -3.87 -17.86
N GLN A 161 4.31 -4.27 -16.82
CA GLN A 161 3.88 -5.31 -15.88
C GLN A 161 3.82 -4.83 -14.42
N THR A 162 3.70 -3.53 -14.20
CA THR A 162 3.83 -2.94 -12.87
C THR A 162 2.88 -3.55 -11.86
N GLY A 163 1.59 -3.64 -12.18
CA GLY A 163 0.60 -4.22 -11.27
C GLY A 163 0.84 -5.69 -10.98
N GLN A 164 1.22 -6.46 -12.00
CA GLN A 164 1.59 -7.87 -11.83
C GLN A 164 2.80 -8.02 -10.89
N GLN A 165 3.83 -7.25 -11.08
CA GLN A 165 5.05 -7.33 -10.27
C GLN A 165 4.80 -6.87 -8.82
N LEU A 166 4.02 -5.82 -8.63
CA LEU A 166 3.58 -5.38 -7.30
C LEU A 166 2.78 -6.48 -6.59
N LEU A 167 1.84 -7.11 -7.29
CA LEU A 167 1.04 -8.20 -6.73
C LEU A 167 1.90 -9.41 -6.37
N LEU A 168 2.84 -9.81 -7.22
CA LEU A 168 3.77 -10.90 -6.95
C LEU A 168 4.66 -10.60 -5.74
N GLY A 169 5.16 -9.37 -5.61
CA GLY A 169 5.92 -8.92 -4.44
C GLY A 169 5.12 -9.05 -3.14
N ALA A 170 3.88 -8.56 -3.14
CA ALA A 170 2.98 -8.67 -2.00
C ALA A 170 2.65 -10.13 -1.64
N TYR A 171 2.43 -10.99 -2.64
CA TYR A 171 2.19 -12.41 -2.43
C TYR A 171 3.43 -13.15 -1.92
N SER A 172 4.60 -12.80 -2.41
CA SER A 172 5.87 -13.35 -1.90
C SER A 172 6.04 -13.02 -0.40
N ALA A 173 5.78 -11.77 -0.02
CA ALA A 173 5.82 -11.36 1.38
C ALA A 173 4.76 -12.09 2.22
N LEU A 174 3.53 -12.21 1.72
CA LEU A 174 2.46 -12.95 2.39
C LEU A 174 2.82 -14.44 2.54
N SER A 175 3.29 -15.09 1.50
CA SER A 175 3.68 -16.51 1.52
C SER A 175 4.79 -16.77 2.52
N ARG A 176 5.74 -15.86 2.66
CA ARG A 176 6.79 -15.94 3.68
C ARG A 176 6.20 -15.91 5.09
N GLN A 177 5.21 -15.07 5.35
CA GLN A 177 4.54 -15.02 6.65
C GLN A 177 3.69 -16.29 6.90
N ILE A 178 3.03 -16.81 5.88
CA ILE A 178 2.28 -18.07 5.97
C ILE A 178 3.21 -19.22 6.35
N SER A 179 4.38 -19.33 5.73
CA SER A 179 5.33 -20.40 6.02
C SER A 179 5.96 -20.29 7.42
N CYS A 180 6.06 -19.07 7.97
CA CYS A 180 6.74 -18.81 9.23
C CYS A 180 5.78 -18.69 10.43
N LEU A 181 4.60 -18.11 10.27
CA LEU A 181 3.77 -17.66 11.39
C LEU A 181 2.25 -17.76 11.17
N LEU A 182 1.78 -17.87 9.93
CA LEU A 182 0.35 -17.96 9.63
C LEU A 182 -0.09 -19.41 9.55
N TYR A 183 -1.09 -19.77 10.35
CA TYR A 183 -1.80 -21.03 10.21
C TYR A 183 -2.78 -20.93 9.04
N THR A 184 -2.60 -21.75 8.03
CA THR A 184 -3.58 -21.90 6.95
C THR A 184 -4.57 -23.01 7.33
N SER A 185 -5.82 -22.66 7.51
CA SER A 185 -6.88 -23.66 7.64
C SER A 185 -7.05 -24.38 6.29
N PRO A 186 -7.18 -25.72 6.27
CA PRO A 186 -7.50 -26.43 5.03
C PRO A 186 -8.84 -25.91 4.48
N SER A 187 -8.95 -25.94 3.16
CA SER A 187 -10.20 -25.60 2.48
C SER A 187 -11.34 -26.52 2.97
N PRO A 188 -12.57 -26.02 3.14
CA PRO A 188 -13.72 -26.87 3.41
C PRO A 188 -13.95 -27.97 2.37
N ARG A 189 -13.26 -27.90 1.22
CA ARG A 189 -13.31 -28.95 0.19
C ARG A 189 -12.34 -30.11 0.46
N ASP A 190 -11.43 -29.96 1.42
CA ASP A 190 -10.40 -30.95 1.74
C ASP A 190 -10.77 -31.79 2.98
N SER A 191 -12.01 -31.62 3.47
CA SER A 191 -12.59 -32.37 4.59
C SER A 191 -13.70 -33.34 4.16
#